data_02566d046eadebadb0aea6ad89b9c0fd
#
_entry.id   02566d046eadebadb0aea6ad89b9c0fd
#
_cell.length_a   1.000
_cell.length_b   1.000
_cell.length_c   1.000
_cell.angle_alpha   90.00
_cell.angle_beta   90.00
_cell.angle_gamma   90.00
#
_symmetry.space_group_name_H-M   'P 1'
#
loop_
_entity.id
_entity.type
_entity.pdbx_description
1 polymer ?
#
loop_
_entity_poly.entity_id
_entity_poly.type
_entity_poly.pdbx_seq_one_letter_code
_entity_poly.pdbx_strand_id
1 'polypeptide(L)'
;MTEDRKQIEVVAGAIVSAGRLFATQRGYGDWAGWWEFPGGKIEPGEAPEEALRRELREELALEVRVGEEVARVEYDYPKFHLSMRLFLCIPEGEPALREHSAARWLSKDELEAVRWLPADIEAVDTLKKFL
;
A
#
# COMPACT_ATOMS: atom_id res chain seq x y z
N MET A 1 -24.37 21.80 2.76
CA MET A 1 -23.06 22.35 2.39
C MET A 1 -21.99 21.27 2.42
N THR A 2 -21.22 21.23 1.40
CA THR A 2 -20.19 20.23 1.28
C THR A 2 -18.90 20.71 1.92
N GLU A 3 -18.25 19.85 2.63
CA GLU A 3 -16.93 20.13 3.16
C GLU A 3 -15.92 20.11 2.05
N ASP A 4 -15.04 21.09 2.04
CA ASP A 4 -13.92 21.11 1.11
C ASP A 4 -12.79 20.27 1.68
N ARG A 5 -13.02 18.98 1.74
CA ARG A 5 -12.02 18.05 2.23
C ARG A 5 -11.00 17.79 1.14
N LYS A 6 -9.72 17.84 1.52
CA LYS A 6 -8.64 17.55 0.59
C LYS A 6 -8.79 16.14 0.04
N GLN A 7 -8.64 16.00 -1.26
CA GLN A 7 -8.70 14.70 -1.94
C GLN A 7 -7.27 14.22 -2.21
N ILE A 8 -6.93 13.01 -1.77
CA ILE A 8 -5.62 12.43 -2.02
C ILE A 8 -5.80 11.11 -2.75
N GLU A 9 -5.22 11.01 -3.94
CA GLU A 9 -5.26 9.80 -4.74
C GLU A 9 -3.93 9.08 -4.61
N VAL A 10 -3.97 7.83 -4.16
CA VAL A 10 -2.78 7.03 -3.99
C VAL A 10 -2.92 5.71 -4.72
N VAL A 11 -1.78 5.12 -4.99
CA VAL A 11 -1.67 3.78 -5.53
C VAL A 11 -0.81 2.97 -4.56
N ALA A 12 -1.17 1.71 -4.35
CA ALA A 12 -0.46 0.86 -3.41
C ALA A 12 -0.25 -0.52 -4.00
N GLY A 13 0.77 -1.21 -3.54
CA GLY A 13 1.10 -2.54 -4.02
C GLY A 13 0.86 -3.62 -2.98
N ALA A 14 0.06 -4.61 -3.36
CA ALA A 14 -0.03 -5.85 -2.61
C ALA A 14 1.05 -6.76 -3.17
N ILE A 15 2.24 -6.67 -2.60
CA ILE A 15 3.41 -7.41 -3.06
C ILE A 15 3.35 -8.81 -2.48
N VAL A 16 3.19 -9.81 -3.34
CA VAL A 16 3.02 -11.20 -2.92
C VAL A 16 4.17 -12.05 -3.44
N SER A 17 4.75 -12.85 -2.57
CA SER A 17 5.81 -13.77 -2.93
C SER A 17 5.76 -14.97 -1.98
N ALA A 18 5.83 -16.18 -2.54
CA ALA A 18 5.83 -17.42 -1.78
C ALA A 18 4.65 -17.52 -0.79
N GLY A 19 3.48 -17.05 -1.23
CA GLY A 19 2.27 -17.11 -0.41
C GLY A 19 2.24 -16.12 0.73
N ARG A 20 3.07 -15.07 0.70
CA ARG A 20 3.13 -14.05 1.74
C ARG A 20 2.98 -12.66 1.18
N LEU A 21 2.41 -11.78 1.99
CA LEU A 21 2.16 -10.38 1.66
C LEU A 21 3.17 -9.49 2.37
N PHE A 22 3.77 -8.57 1.61
CA PHE A 22 4.73 -7.63 2.16
C PHE A 22 4.01 -6.43 2.78
N ALA A 23 4.24 -6.18 4.06
CA ALA A 23 3.65 -5.05 4.79
C ALA A 23 4.76 -4.17 5.34
N THR A 24 4.53 -2.86 5.33
CA THR A 24 5.51 -1.88 5.80
C THR A 24 4.93 -1.05 6.93
N GLN A 25 5.79 -0.65 7.88
CA GLN A 25 5.39 0.15 9.03
C GLN A 25 5.79 1.61 8.81
N ARG A 26 4.85 2.52 9.01
CA ARG A 26 5.12 3.94 8.93
C ARG A 26 6.09 4.38 10.01
N GLY A 27 7.10 5.16 9.61
CA GLY A 27 8.11 5.62 10.53
C GLY A 27 7.91 7.04 11.06
N TYR A 28 6.92 7.77 10.53
CA TYR A 28 6.73 9.16 10.90
C TYR A 28 5.27 9.60 10.66
N GLY A 29 4.95 10.80 11.15
CA GLY A 29 3.64 11.41 10.92
C GLY A 29 2.59 10.96 11.93
N ASP A 30 1.34 11.34 11.66
CA ASP A 30 0.22 11.09 12.56
C ASP A 30 -0.04 9.60 12.80
N TRP A 31 0.33 8.77 11.83
CA TRP A 31 0.08 7.33 11.88
C TRP A 31 1.36 6.52 12.03
N ALA A 32 2.38 7.10 12.64
CA ALA A 32 3.63 6.38 12.90
C ALA A 32 3.35 5.12 13.72
N GLY A 33 3.99 4.02 13.33
CA GLY A 33 3.79 2.73 13.99
C GLY A 33 2.69 1.88 13.40
N TRP A 34 1.81 2.46 12.58
CA TRP A 34 0.77 1.69 11.89
C TRP A 34 1.35 1.08 10.62
N TRP A 35 0.69 0.05 10.11
CA TRP A 35 1.15 -0.72 8.96
C TRP A 35 0.33 -0.43 7.71
N GLU A 36 0.94 -0.56 6.55
CA GLU A 36 0.30 -0.22 5.28
C GLU A 36 0.87 -1.03 4.13
N PHE A 37 0.14 -1.03 3.01
CA PHE A 37 0.71 -1.48 1.74
C PHE A 37 1.62 -0.38 1.23
N PRO A 38 2.82 -0.71 0.74
CA PRO A 38 3.72 0.33 0.21
C PRO A 38 3.15 0.96 -1.06
N GLY A 39 3.43 2.23 -1.25
CA GLY A 39 2.95 3.00 -2.39
C GLY A 39 3.00 4.48 -2.11
N GLY A 40 2.25 5.27 -2.85
CA GLY A 40 2.24 6.70 -2.65
C GLY A 40 1.32 7.43 -3.62
N LYS A 41 1.49 8.74 -3.69
CA LYS A 41 0.62 9.60 -4.47
C LYS A 41 0.86 9.45 -5.97
N ILE A 42 -0.23 9.52 -6.74
CA ILE A 42 -0.16 9.56 -8.19
C ILE A 42 0.12 11.02 -8.58
N GLU A 43 1.15 11.24 -9.40
CA GLU A 43 1.50 12.57 -9.85
C GLU A 43 0.71 12.94 -11.11
N PRO A 44 0.50 14.23 -11.37
CA PRO A 44 -0.24 14.66 -12.56
C PRO A 44 0.33 14.06 -13.84
N GLY A 45 -0.54 13.50 -14.68
CA GLY A 45 -0.14 12.92 -15.95
C GLY A 45 0.44 11.51 -15.86
N GLU A 46 0.56 10.99 -14.67
CA GLU A 46 1.12 9.66 -14.44
C GLU A 46 0.02 8.61 -14.46
N ALA A 47 0.25 7.48 -15.14
CA ALA A 47 -0.68 6.37 -15.04
C ALA A 47 -0.51 5.71 -13.68
N PRO A 48 -1.59 5.10 -13.12
CA PRO A 48 -1.48 4.46 -11.79
C PRO A 48 -0.36 3.44 -11.69
N GLU A 49 -0.19 2.59 -12.68
CA GLU A 49 0.86 1.57 -12.66
C GLU A 49 2.26 2.19 -12.70
N GLU A 50 2.42 3.27 -13.44
CA GLU A 50 3.69 4.00 -13.49
C GLU A 50 4.02 4.61 -12.13
N ALA A 51 3.01 5.22 -11.51
CA ALA A 51 3.15 5.81 -10.18
C ALA A 51 3.59 4.75 -9.17
N LEU A 52 2.96 3.58 -9.23
CA LEU A 52 3.27 2.51 -8.31
C LEU A 52 4.71 2.03 -8.49
N ARG A 53 5.15 1.80 -9.73
CA ARG A 53 6.52 1.38 -9.98
C ARG A 53 7.52 2.41 -9.46
N ARG A 54 7.24 3.69 -9.69
CA ARG A 54 8.11 4.77 -9.22
C ARG A 54 8.18 4.79 -7.70
N GLU A 55 7.03 4.71 -7.03
CA GLU A 55 7.01 4.74 -5.56
C GLU A 55 7.75 3.55 -4.96
N LEU A 56 7.57 2.36 -5.52
CA LEU A 56 8.24 1.18 -4.99
C LEU A 56 9.75 1.22 -5.22
N ARG A 57 10.20 1.83 -6.33
CA ARG A 57 11.64 2.05 -6.53
C ARG A 57 12.18 3.03 -5.51
N GLU A 58 11.45 4.10 -5.25
CA GLU A 58 11.90 5.14 -4.32
C GLU A 58 11.90 4.65 -2.88
N GLU A 59 10.86 3.94 -2.46
CA GLU A 59 10.71 3.52 -1.08
C GLU A 59 11.44 2.24 -0.73
N LEU A 60 11.53 1.31 -1.67
CA LEU A 60 12.00 -0.05 -1.40
C LEU A 60 13.15 -0.49 -2.30
N ALA A 61 13.60 0.36 -3.22
CA ALA A 61 14.59 -0.01 -4.23
C ALA A 61 14.18 -1.29 -4.95
N LEU A 62 12.88 -1.45 -5.21
CA LEU A 62 12.31 -2.69 -5.70
C LEU A 62 11.67 -2.50 -7.07
N GLU A 63 12.01 -3.39 -8.00
CA GLU A 63 11.30 -3.53 -9.26
C GLU A 63 10.21 -4.57 -9.08
N VAL A 64 9.03 -4.29 -9.63
CA VAL A 64 7.91 -5.22 -9.54
C VAL A 64 7.23 -5.37 -10.87
N ARG A 65 6.56 -6.52 -11.05
CA ARG A 65 5.61 -6.69 -12.12
C ARG A 65 4.25 -6.33 -11.55
N VAL A 66 3.61 -5.31 -12.12
CA VAL A 66 2.29 -4.88 -11.66
C VAL A 66 1.22 -5.72 -12.36
N GLY A 67 0.37 -6.36 -11.57
CA GLY A 67 -0.71 -7.19 -12.05
C GLY A 67 -2.06 -6.48 -12.00
N GLU A 68 -3.11 -7.23 -11.68
CA GLU A 68 -4.46 -6.68 -11.69
C GLU A 68 -4.72 -5.76 -10.49
N GLU A 69 -5.65 -4.85 -10.68
CA GLU A 69 -6.15 -4.02 -9.59
C GLU A 69 -7.12 -4.88 -8.78
N VAL A 70 -6.80 -5.13 -7.53
CA VAL A 70 -7.57 -6.06 -6.69
C VAL A 70 -8.52 -5.37 -5.73
N ALA A 71 -8.35 -4.06 -5.50
CA ALA A 71 -9.25 -3.32 -4.63
C ALA A 71 -9.17 -1.83 -4.89
N ARG A 72 -10.28 -1.14 -4.63
CA ARG A 72 -10.35 0.32 -4.54
C ARG A 72 -10.97 0.67 -3.23
N VAL A 73 -10.31 1.54 -2.48
CA VAL A 73 -10.78 1.95 -1.16
C VAL A 73 -10.96 3.45 -1.14
N GLU A 74 -12.16 3.87 -0.69
CA GLU A 74 -12.45 5.27 -0.43
C GLU A 74 -12.58 5.40 1.08
N TYR A 75 -11.80 6.28 1.68
CA TYR A 75 -11.80 6.39 3.13
C TYR A 75 -11.64 7.84 3.58
N ASP A 76 -12.47 8.25 4.53
CA ASP A 76 -12.41 9.59 5.08
C ASP A 76 -11.59 9.60 6.37
N TYR A 77 -10.35 10.10 6.25
CA TYR A 77 -9.56 10.42 7.43
C TYR A 77 -9.98 11.80 7.93
N PRO A 78 -9.65 12.15 9.18
CA PRO A 78 -10.10 13.45 9.71
C PRO A 78 -9.69 14.65 8.85
N LYS A 79 -8.51 14.60 8.23
CA LYS A 79 -7.95 15.74 7.50
C LYS A 79 -8.11 15.65 5.99
N PHE A 80 -8.47 14.50 5.46
CA PHE A 80 -8.55 14.33 4.01
C PHE A 80 -9.37 13.10 3.63
N HIS A 81 -9.81 13.08 2.39
CA HIS A 81 -10.42 11.91 1.79
C HIS A 81 -9.37 11.15 1.00
N LEU A 82 -9.21 9.87 1.26
CA LEU A 82 -8.27 9.02 0.55
C LEU A 82 -8.97 8.17 -0.49
N SER A 83 -8.44 8.17 -1.70
CA SER A 83 -8.85 7.25 -2.76
C SER A 83 -7.64 6.39 -3.08
N MET A 84 -7.71 5.10 -2.78
CA MET A 84 -6.58 4.18 -2.94
C MET A 84 -6.90 3.10 -3.94
N ARG A 85 -6.01 2.90 -4.89
CA ARG A 85 -6.07 1.79 -5.84
C ARG A 85 -4.98 0.81 -5.49
N LEU A 86 -5.36 -0.44 -5.23
CA LEU A 86 -4.44 -1.50 -4.79
C LEU A 86 -4.23 -2.50 -5.91
N PHE A 87 -2.98 -2.68 -6.31
CA PHE A 87 -2.60 -3.60 -7.38
C PHE A 87 -1.81 -4.77 -6.83
N LEU A 88 -2.11 -5.96 -7.35
CA LEU A 88 -1.30 -7.14 -7.05
C LEU A 88 0.06 -6.97 -7.73
N CYS A 89 1.15 -7.20 -6.99
CA CYS A 89 2.50 -7.04 -7.51
C CYS A 89 3.35 -8.27 -7.23
N ILE A 90 4.20 -8.59 -8.19
CA ILE A 90 5.18 -9.67 -8.03
C ILE A 90 6.57 -9.04 -7.98
N PRO A 91 7.33 -9.24 -6.90
CA PRO A 91 8.65 -8.61 -6.77
C PRO A 91 9.66 -9.25 -7.71
N GLU A 92 10.54 -8.41 -8.26
CA GLU A 92 11.64 -8.85 -9.11
C GLU A 92 12.96 -8.64 -8.39
N GLY A 93 13.01 -8.91 -7.10
CA GLY A 93 14.18 -8.74 -6.26
C GLY A 93 13.80 -8.64 -4.81
N GLU A 94 14.74 -8.25 -3.97
CA GLU A 94 14.52 -8.10 -2.55
C GLU A 94 14.28 -6.63 -2.20
N PRO A 95 13.21 -6.32 -1.44
CA PRO A 95 12.99 -4.95 -1.03
C PRO A 95 14.03 -4.47 -0.01
N ALA A 96 14.36 -3.18 -0.07
CA ALA A 96 15.24 -2.53 0.89
C ALA A 96 14.50 -1.34 1.48
N LEU A 97 14.46 -1.24 2.80
CA LEU A 97 13.72 -0.16 3.46
C LEU A 97 14.50 1.15 3.39
N ARG A 98 13.83 2.20 2.92
CA ARG A 98 14.41 3.54 2.85
C ARG A 98 13.65 4.55 3.67
N GLU A 99 12.32 4.38 3.78
CA GLU A 99 11.47 5.36 4.47
C GLU A 99 10.63 4.76 5.57
N HIS A 100 10.50 3.44 5.61
CA HIS A 100 9.70 2.77 6.63
C HIS A 100 10.55 2.32 7.80
N SER A 101 9.97 2.25 9.00
CA SER A 101 10.70 1.81 10.19
C SER A 101 10.85 0.30 10.26
N ALA A 102 9.96 -0.44 9.62
CA ALA A 102 10.02 -1.92 9.63
C ALA A 102 9.21 -2.49 8.48
N ALA A 103 9.43 -3.77 8.21
CA ALA A 103 8.67 -4.50 7.21
C ALA A 103 8.55 -5.96 7.63
N ARG A 104 7.49 -6.61 7.16
CA ARG A 104 7.28 -8.04 7.41
C ARG A 104 6.63 -8.68 6.19
N TRP A 105 7.02 -9.93 5.94
CA TRP A 105 6.28 -10.80 5.03
C TRP A 105 5.27 -11.57 5.88
N LEU A 106 3.98 -11.40 5.57
CA LEU A 106 2.90 -11.99 6.36
C LEU A 106 2.24 -13.12 5.61
N SER A 107 2.17 -14.30 6.23
CA SER A 107 1.38 -15.39 5.69
C SER A 107 -0.10 -15.07 5.87
N LYS A 108 -0.95 -15.88 5.23
CA LYS A 108 -2.40 -15.71 5.33
C LYS A 108 -2.86 -15.67 6.80
N ASP A 109 -2.28 -16.51 7.64
CA ASP A 109 -2.65 -16.58 9.06
C ASP A 109 -2.07 -15.45 9.90
N GLU A 110 -1.15 -14.68 9.34
CA GLU A 110 -0.48 -13.60 10.06
C GLU A 110 -1.00 -12.21 9.71
N LEU A 111 -2.01 -12.12 8.84
CA LEU A 111 -2.49 -10.81 8.37
C LEU A 111 -3.00 -9.92 9.49
N GLU A 112 -3.47 -10.51 10.58
CA GLU A 112 -3.96 -9.74 11.73
C GLU A 112 -2.89 -9.49 12.79
N ALA A 113 -1.66 -9.90 12.52
CA ALA A 113 -0.55 -9.72 13.46
C ALA A 113 -0.04 -8.28 13.50
N VAL A 114 -0.43 -7.44 12.55
CA VAL A 114 0.00 -6.06 12.48
C VAL A 114 -1.20 -5.13 12.52
N ARG A 115 -0.95 -3.89 12.94
CA ARG A 115 -2.00 -2.87 13.07
C ARG A 115 -2.09 -2.08 11.78
N TRP A 116 -2.97 -2.51 10.90
CA TRP A 116 -3.16 -1.85 9.60
C TRP A 116 -3.80 -0.48 9.72
N LEU A 117 -3.40 0.44 8.85
CA LEU A 117 -4.11 1.71 8.70
C LEU A 117 -5.58 1.44 8.35
N PRO A 118 -6.49 2.28 8.81
CA PRO A 118 -7.93 2.06 8.58
C PRO A 118 -8.30 1.80 7.13
N ALA A 119 -7.76 2.56 6.19
CA ALA A 119 -8.07 2.35 4.77
C ALA A 119 -7.54 1.00 4.28
N ASP A 120 -6.37 0.60 4.75
CA ASP A 120 -5.72 -0.61 4.27
C ASP A 120 -6.43 -1.86 4.79
N ILE A 121 -6.94 -1.81 6.01
CA ILE A 121 -7.61 -2.97 6.60
C ILE A 121 -8.83 -3.40 5.80
N GLU A 122 -9.47 -2.45 5.10
CA GLU A 122 -10.63 -2.77 4.26
C GLU A 122 -10.28 -3.68 3.10
N ALA A 123 -9.03 -3.67 2.66
CA ALA A 123 -8.58 -4.48 1.54
C ALA A 123 -7.93 -5.80 1.95
N VAL A 124 -7.61 -5.97 3.23
CA VAL A 124 -6.85 -7.13 3.70
C VAL A 124 -7.58 -8.45 3.40
N ASP A 125 -8.88 -8.52 3.65
CA ASP A 125 -9.63 -9.74 3.41
C ASP A 125 -9.64 -10.14 1.93
N THR A 126 -9.67 -9.15 1.05
CA THR A 126 -9.66 -9.40 -0.39
C THR A 126 -8.37 -10.12 -0.81
N LEU A 127 -7.27 -9.87 -0.10
CA LEU A 127 -5.98 -10.44 -0.46
C LEU A 127 -5.81 -11.90 -0.03
N LYS A 128 -6.65 -12.39 0.87
CA LYS A 128 -6.49 -13.76 1.39
C LYS A 128 -6.51 -14.82 0.29
N LYS A 129 -7.30 -14.60 -0.75
CA LYS A 129 -7.40 -15.56 -1.83
C LYS A 129 -6.13 -15.66 -2.69
N PHE A 130 -5.23 -14.70 -2.54
CA PHE A 130 -3.96 -14.70 -3.29
C PHE A 130 -2.80 -15.28 -2.48
N LEU A 131 -3.04 -15.68 -1.23
CA LEU A 131 -1.98 -16.14 -0.33
C LEU A 131 -2.03 -17.63 0.00
#